data_81b58f36e047ed62996a743ad82980ed
#
_entry.id   81b58f36e047ed62996a743ad82980ed
#
_cell.length_a   1.000
_cell.length_b   1.000
_cell.length_c   1.000
_cell.angle_alpha   90.00
_cell.angle_beta   90.00
_cell.angle_gamma   90.00
#
_symmetry.space_group_name_H-M   'P 1'
#
loop_
_entity.id
_entity.type
_entity.pdbx_description
1 polymer ?
#
loop_
_entity_poly.entity_id
_entity_poly.type
_entity_poly.pdbx_seq_one_letter_code
_entity_poly.pdbx_strand_id
1 'polypeptide(L)'
;MSSNGNNDNRGSTRRSVLRAGLGLLAAPAILHFTRAYAKSPTIKVGHVSPVTGPLAGFAEANDYILNSIRKSLSSVENNGKSWSIEVISKDSQSNPNRAAEVAADLILKDQVDIIVAASTPDTVNPVSDQAEANGTPCITTDCPWQPYFFGRNGKPDQGFESTYHFFWGLEDVIGAFLSLWGNPNVAQKVGGLFPNDADGNAWGDAERGFPRPLKEAGYALTDPGRYQPMSDDFSAQISAFKAAGAEIVTGNMIPPDFGTFWSQAGQQGLKPRIVTIGKALLFPSVVASLGDRGIGLSSEIWWSPNHPFSSSLTGESSQQLAEGYVRASNRPWTQPIGFKHALFEVVADVVRRAADLGEPASIIEAIRKTNMKTIVGPVDWSKGPVKNVTKTPLVAGQWQRANGKAELVITTNKTAPEIPVGGELKLL
;
A
#
# COMPACT_ATOMS: atom_id res chain seq x y z
N MET A 1 -74.92 -6.61 45.08
CA MET A 1 -75.09 -7.95 45.47
C MET A 1 -73.75 -8.51 45.87
N SER A 2 -73.46 -8.49 47.13
CA SER A 2 -73.57 -9.58 48.10
C SER A 2 -72.45 -10.60 47.85
N SER A 3 -71.58 -11.01 48.71
CA SER A 3 -71.37 -10.86 50.16
C SER A 3 -70.12 -11.67 50.46
N ASN A 4 -69.30 -11.19 51.35
CA ASN A 4 -68.95 -11.79 52.65
C ASN A 4 -68.28 -13.21 52.57
N GLY A 5 -67.35 -13.53 53.40
CA GLY A 5 -66.81 -13.03 54.67
C GLY A 5 -65.73 -13.98 55.11
N ASN A 6 -64.86 -13.43 55.82
CA ASN A 6 -64.56 -13.62 57.22
C ASN A 6 -63.89 -14.90 57.71
N ASN A 7 -62.71 -14.64 58.30
CA ASN A 7 -62.31 -14.90 59.72
C ASN A 7 -61.97 -16.36 60.03
N ASP A 8 -61.07 -16.73 60.88
CA ASP A 8 -60.34 -16.17 62.04
C ASP A 8 -59.18 -17.15 62.37
N ASN A 9 -58.06 -16.74 62.73
CA ASN A 9 -57.48 -16.48 64.05
C ASN A 9 -57.06 -17.67 64.96
N ARG A 10 -55.88 -17.49 65.56
CA ARG A 10 -55.30 -18.09 66.78
C ARG A 10 -54.56 -19.44 66.58
N GLY A 11 -53.39 -19.65 67.13
CA GLY A 11 -52.59 -18.96 68.13
C GLY A 11 -51.57 -19.96 68.67
N SER A 12 -50.41 -19.41 68.95
CA SER A 12 -49.50 -19.73 70.04
C SER A 12 -49.37 -21.21 70.55
N THR A 13 -48.16 -21.75 70.61
CA THR A 13 -47.32 -21.78 71.82
C THR A 13 -46.08 -22.67 71.70
N ARG A 14 -45.00 -22.12 72.01
CA ARG A 14 -43.78 -22.51 72.76
C ARG A 14 -43.46 -23.99 73.05
N ARG A 15 -42.14 -24.26 72.79
CA ARG A 15 -41.19 -25.10 73.55
C ARG A 15 -41.21 -26.61 73.24
N SER A 16 -40.08 -27.09 72.68
CA SER A 16 -39.12 -27.85 73.46
C SER A 16 -37.86 -28.13 72.68
N VAL A 17 -36.79 -28.01 73.38
CA VAL A 17 -35.41 -28.33 73.10
C VAL A 17 -35.23 -29.85 72.99
N LEU A 18 -34.43 -30.33 72.04
CA LEU A 18 -33.52 -31.44 72.35
C LEU A 18 -32.38 -31.48 71.33
N ARG A 19 -31.21 -31.57 71.85
CA ARG A 19 -29.87 -31.68 71.27
C ARG A 19 -29.69 -33.01 70.52
N ALA A 20 -29.02 -32.95 69.35
CA ALA A 20 -28.08 -33.98 68.99
C ALA A 20 -27.12 -33.37 67.94
N GLY A 21 -25.85 -33.43 68.26
CA GLY A 21 -24.77 -32.83 67.57
C GLY A 21 -24.18 -33.72 66.46
N LEU A 22 -23.11 -33.18 65.93
CA LEU A 22 -22.06 -33.80 65.14
C LEU A 22 -22.20 -33.73 63.60
N GLY A 23 -21.18 -33.09 62.99
CA GLY A 23 -20.75 -33.34 61.62
C GLY A 23 -20.45 -32.11 60.81
N LEU A 24 -19.63 -31.20 61.31
CA LEU A 24 -18.97 -30.19 60.44
C LEU A 24 -17.92 -30.91 59.60
N LEU A 25 -18.29 -31.31 58.39
CA LEU A 25 -17.32 -31.52 57.28
C LEU A 25 -17.17 -30.18 56.56
N ALA A 26 -16.11 -29.42 56.93
CA ALA A 26 -15.67 -28.29 56.18
C ALA A 26 -15.08 -28.78 54.85
N ALA A 27 -15.87 -28.76 53.80
CA ALA A 27 -15.33 -28.83 52.45
C ALA A 27 -14.60 -27.53 52.13
N PRO A 28 -13.31 -27.58 51.69
CA PRO A 28 -12.62 -26.35 51.27
C PRO A 28 -13.35 -25.83 50.02
N ALA A 29 -13.99 -24.68 50.13
CA ALA A 29 -14.42 -23.92 48.97
C ALA A 29 -13.19 -23.56 48.17
N ILE A 30 -12.89 -24.32 47.12
CA ILE A 30 -11.90 -23.94 46.11
C ILE A 30 -12.55 -22.76 45.36
N LEU A 31 -12.20 -21.54 45.82
CA LEU A 31 -12.41 -20.33 45.05
C LEU A 31 -11.63 -20.45 43.73
N HIS A 32 -12.28 -20.94 42.69
CA HIS A 32 -11.76 -20.80 41.35
C HIS A 32 -11.78 -19.30 41.03
N PHE A 33 -10.66 -18.62 41.27
CA PHE A 33 -10.38 -17.35 40.63
C PHE A 33 -10.27 -17.66 39.13
N THR A 34 -11.38 -17.62 38.43
CA THR A 34 -11.36 -17.40 37.00
C THR A 34 -10.73 -16.01 36.83
N ARG A 35 -9.43 -15.98 36.54
CA ARG A 35 -8.84 -14.78 35.96
C ARG A 35 -9.68 -14.45 34.74
N ALA A 36 -10.59 -13.49 34.88
CA ALA A 36 -11.12 -12.81 33.73
C ALA A 36 -9.89 -12.20 33.05
N TYR A 37 -9.45 -12.80 31.95
CA TYR A 37 -8.49 -12.17 31.08
C TYR A 37 -9.18 -10.90 30.60
N ALA A 38 -8.84 -9.76 31.17
CA ALA A 38 -9.27 -8.48 30.65
C ALA A 38 -8.84 -8.46 29.19
N LYS A 39 -9.80 -8.31 28.27
CA LYS A 39 -9.52 -8.17 26.83
C LYS A 39 -8.50 -7.04 26.69
N SER A 40 -7.40 -7.30 26.01
CA SER A 40 -6.40 -6.26 25.76
C SER A 40 -7.09 -5.06 25.10
N PRO A 41 -6.75 -3.82 25.48
CA PRO A 41 -7.28 -2.66 24.80
C PRO A 41 -6.90 -2.73 23.32
N THR A 42 -7.76 -2.21 22.45
CA THR A 42 -7.64 -2.38 21.00
C THR A 42 -7.48 -1.03 20.32
N ILE A 43 -6.52 -0.95 19.41
CA ILE A 43 -6.39 0.11 18.43
C ILE A 43 -7.04 -0.38 17.13
N LYS A 44 -7.98 0.40 16.60
CA LYS A 44 -8.63 0.12 15.32
C LYS A 44 -7.90 0.83 14.18
N VAL A 45 -7.51 0.08 13.17
CA VAL A 45 -6.88 0.59 11.96
C VAL A 45 -7.82 0.43 10.77
N GLY A 46 -8.24 1.53 10.19
CA GLY A 46 -8.98 1.53 8.93
C GLY A 46 -8.03 1.31 7.76
N HIS A 47 -8.29 0.31 6.91
CA HIS A 47 -7.50 0.03 5.73
C HIS A 47 -8.35 0.19 4.48
N VAL A 48 -8.00 1.13 3.60
CA VAL A 48 -8.66 1.33 2.30
C VAL A 48 -7.77 0.81 1.19
N SER A 49 -8.33 -0.06 0.34
CA SER A 49 -7.59 -0.68 -0.77
C SER A 49 -8.53 -0.96 -1.95
N PRO A 50 -8.06 -0.91 -3.21
CA PRO A 50 -8.87 -1.19 -4.39
C PRO A 50 -8.98 -2.71 -4.62
N VAL A 51 -9.84 -3.38 -3.86
CA VAL A 51 -10.01 -4.84 -3.96
C VAL A 51 -10.67 -5.23 -5.28
N THR A 52 -11.52 -4.35 -5.81
CA THR A 52 -12.19 -4.54 -7.10
C THR A 52 -11.90 -3.39 -8.07
N GLY A 53 -12.17 -3.61 -9.37
CA GLY A 53 -11.96 -2.63 -10.43
C GLY A 53 -10.57 -2.70 -11.08
N PRO A 54 -10.22 -1.71 -11.93
CA PRO A 54 -9.00 -1.75 -12.75
C PRO A 54 -7.68 -1.71 -11.96
N LEU A 55 -7.71 -1.32 -10.69
CA LEU A 55 -6.55 -1.27 -9.80
C LEU A 55 -6.47 -2.49 -8.85
N ALA A 56 -7.29 -3.53 -9.04
CA ALA A 56 -7.36 -4.68 -8.14
C ALA A 56 -6.01 -5.40 -7.93
N GLY A 57 -5.08 -5.30 -8.88
CA GLY A 57 -3.72 -5.82 -8.74
C GLY A 57 -2.99 -5.28 -7.51
N PHE A 58 -3.25 -4.03 -7.09
CA PHE A 58 -2.68 -3.45 -5.86
C PHE A 58 -3.18 -4.12 -4.58
N ALA A 59 -4.33 -4.78 -4.61
CA ALA A 59 -4.95 -5.45 -3.46
C ALA A 59 -4.75 -6.97 -3.45
N GLU A 60 -4.14 -7.54 -4.49
CA GLU A 60 -4.03 -8.99 -4.71
C GLU A 60 -3.45 -9.75 -3.49
N ALA A 61 -2.54 -9.15 -2.76
CA ALA A 61 -1.88 -9.77 -1.61
C ALA A 61 -2.45 -9.35 -0.25
N ASN A 62 -3.52 -8.56 -0.19
CA ASN A 62 -4.04 -8.01 1.07
C ASN A 62 -4.32 -9.09 2.13
N ASP A 63 -5.07 -10.12 1.77
CA ASP A 63 -5.45 -11.18 2.70
C ASP A 63 -4.24 -11.94 3.23
N TYR A 64 -3.26 -12.21 2.35
CA TYR A 64 -2.02 -12.84 2.76
C TYR A 64 -1.26 -11.98 3.77
N ILE A 65 -1.06 -10.70 3.48
CA ILE A 65 -0.35 -9.77 4.36
C ILE A 65 -1.04 -9.67 5.71
N LEU A 66 -2.35 -9.38 5.74
CA LEU A 66 -3.10 -9.24 6.97
C LEU A 66 -3.10 -10.52 7.81
N ASN A 67 -3.14 -11.69 7.18
CA ASN A 67 -3.05 -12.98 7.87
C ASN A 67 -1.63 -13.25 8.40
N SER A 68 -0.59 -12.95 7.63
CA SER A 68 0.82 -13.18 8.03
C SER A 68 1.24 -12.35 9.24
N ILE A 69 0.76 -11.10 9.35
CA ILE A 69 1.09 -10.19 10.45
C ILE A 69 0.12 -10.26 11.64
N ARG A 70 -1.01 -10.96 11.51
CA ARG A 70 -2.07 -11.03 12.54
C ARG A 70 -1.54 -11.34 13.93
N LYS A 71 -0.62 -12.30 14.05
CA LYS A 71 -0.02 -12.67 15.33
C LYS A 71 0.78 -11.52 15.94
N SER A 72 1.57 -10.82 15.13
CA SER A 72 2.39 -9.68 15.58
C SER A 72 1.53 -8.47 15.97
N LEU A 73 0.38 -8.30 15.34
CA LEU A 73 -0.57 -7.24 15.66
C LEU A 73 -1.48 -7.56 16.86
N SER A 74 -1.55 -8.82 17.31
CA SER A 74 -2.41 -9.21 18.43
C SER A 74 -1.87 -8.81 19.81
N SER A 75 -0.58 -8.45 19.91
CA SER A 75 0.06 -8.03 21.16
C SER A 75 1.18 -7.06 20.86
N VAL A 76 0.91 -5.78 20.96
CA VAL A 76 1.87 -4.69 20.79
C VAL A 76 2.03 -3.97 22.14
N GLU A 77 3.24 -3.96 22.68
CA GLU A 77 3.50 -3.33 23.97
C GLU A 77 3.62 -1.81 23.82
N ASN A 78 2.88 -1.10 24.67
CA ASN A 78 2.98 0.36 24.81
C ASN A 78 2.83 0.73 26.30
N ASN A 79 3.80 1.45 26.86
CA ASN A 79 3.79 1.93 28.26
C ASN A 79 3.46 0.83 29.29
N GLY A 80 3.99 -0.39 29.10
CA GLY A 80 3.78 -1.53 29.99
C GLY A 80 2.39 -2.17 29.88
N LYS A 81 1.62 -1.84 28.85
CA LYS A 81 0.33 -2.46 28.53
C LYS A 81 0.41 -3.13 27.17
N SER A 82 -0.18 -4.30 27.06
CA SER A 82 -0.34 -4.98 25.76
C SER A 82 -1.61 -4.51 25.07
N TRP A 83 -1.49 -4.07 23.83
CA TRP A 83 -2.55 -3.63 22.96
C TRP A 83 -2.73 -4.58 21.80
N SER A 84 -3.95 -4.78 21.32
CA SER A 84 -4.21 -5.44 20.05
C SER A 84 -4.47 -4.41 18.96
N ILE A 85 -4.03 -4.69 17.73
CA ILE A 85 -4.37 -3.90 16.57
C ILE A 85 -5.39 -4.67 15.75
N GLU A 86 -6.58 -4.10 15.58
CA GLU A 86 -7.66 -4.63 14.75
C GLU A 86 -7.69 -3.85 13.43
N VAL A 87 -7.69 -4.57 12.30
CA VAL A 87 -7.73 -3.96 10.97
C VAL A 87 -9.13 -4.13 10.37
N ILE A 88 -9.75 -3.02 10.00
CA ILE A 88 -11.05 -2.94 9.32
C ILE A 88 -10.79 -2.52 7.88
N SER A 89 -10.93 -3.45 6.94
CA SER A 89 -10.67 -3.19 5.52
C SER A 89 -11.94 -2.82 4.76
N LYS A 90 -11.84 -1.81 3.87
CA LYS A 90 -12.91 -1.41 2.95
C LYS A 90 -12.39 -1.28 1.53
N ASP A 91 -13.22 -1.68 0.57
CA ASP A 91 -12.92 -1.62 -0.86
C ASP A 91 -13.23 -0.24 -1.44
N SER A 92 -12.24 0.42 -2.01
CA SER A 92 -12.40 1.67 -2.78
C SER A 92 -12.99 1.45 -4.17
N GLN A 93 -13.10 0.20 -4.63
CA GLN A 93 -13.59 -0.17 -5.96
C GLN A 93 -12.83 0.56 -7.10
N SER A 94 -11.56 0.89 -6.88
CA SER A 94 -10.73 1.67 -7.80
C SER A 94 -11.34 3.03 -8.17
N ASN A 95 -12.18 3.60 -7.30
CA ASN A 95 -12.94 4.82 -7.55
C ASN A 95 -12.65 5.87 -6.48
N PRO A 96 -12.28 7.12 -6.87
CA PRO A 96 -11.92 8.18 -5.91
C PRO A 96 -13.08 8.59 -4.99
N ASN A 97 -14.31 8.66 -5.50
CA ASN A 97 -15.47 9.01 -4.67
C ASN A 97 -15.76 7.92 -3.65
N ARG A 98 -15.67 6.66 -4.07
CA ARG A 98 -15.84 5.52 -3.14
C ARG A 98 -14.72 5.46 -2.11
N ALA A 99 -13.47 5.78 -2.50
CA ALA A 99 -12.36 5.86 -1.57
C ALA A 99 -12.62 6.91 -0.46
N ALA A 100 -13.11 8.10 -0.83
CA ALA A 100 -13.51 9.13 0.13
C ALA A 100 -14.65 8.66 1.04
N GLU A 101 -15.70 8.06 0.46
CA GLU A 101 -16.87 7.57 1.20
C GLU A 101 -16.49 6.51 2.24
N VAL A 102 -15.72 5.48 1.85
CA VAL A 102 -15.33 4.42 2.78
C VAL A 102 -14.33 4.91 3.84
N ALA A 103 -13.50 5.91 3.52
CA ALA A 103 -12.64 6.55 4.50
C ALA A 103 -13.47 7.31 5.55
N ALA A 104 -14.47 8.09 5.11
CA ALA A 104 -15.40 8.77 6.01
C ALA A 104 -16.17 7.77 6.89
N ASP A 105 -16.61 6.65 6.34
CA ASP A 105 -17.27 5.58 7.10
C ASP A 105 -16.35 4.97 8.17
N LEU A 106 -15.08 4.68 7.83
CA LEU A 106 -14.09 4.17 8.79
C LEU A 106 -13.87 5.16 9.95
N ILE A 107 -13.78 6.45 9.63
CA ILE A 107 -13.54 7.51 10.63
C ILE A 107 -14.78 7.74 11.49
N LEU A 108 -15.93 7.98 10.87
CA LEU A 108 -17.13 8.49 11.58
C LEU A 108 -18.01 7.39 12.14
N LYS A 109 -18.11 6.22 11.46
CA LYS A 109 -18.96 5.11 11.88
C LYS A 109 -18.20 4.03 12.63
N ASP A 110 -17.07 3.56 12.06
CA ASP A 110 -16.26 2.52 12.67
C ASP A 110 -15.34 3.06 13.78
N GLN A 111 -15.12 4.38 13.80
CA GLN A 111 -14.31 5.10 14.79
C GLN A 111 -12.90 4.52 14.88
N VAL A 112 -12.20 4.49 13.74
CA VAL A 112 -10.81 4.02 13.68
C VAL A 112 -9.86 5.06 14.26
N ASP A 113 -8.81 4.59 14.94
CA ASP A 113 -7.78 5.43 15.56
C ASP A 113 -6.70 5.87 14.56
N ILE A 114 -6.43 5.03 13.56
CA ILE A 114 -5.47 5.27 12.47
C ILE A 114 -6.12 4.82 11.18
N ILE A 115 -5.92 5.55 10.09
CA ILE A 115 -6.33 5.11 8.76
C ILE A 115 -5.09 4.90 7.87
N VAL A 116 -5.13 3.87 7.05
CA VAL A 116 -4.05 3.54 6.10
C VAL A 116 -4.59 3.27 4.71
N ALA A 117 -3.84 3.67 3.68
CA ALA A 117 -4.18 3.38 2.29
C ALA A 117 -2.92 3.17 1.44
N ALA A 118 -3.03 2.30 0.44
CA ALA A 118 -1.95 1.96 -0.47
C ALA A 118 -2.50 1.64 -1.85
N SER A 119 -2.27 2.53 -2.82
CA SER A 119 -2.67 2.41 -4.23
C SER A 119 -2.22 3.65 -5.01
N THR A 120 -2.93 4.00 -6.08
CA THR A 120 -2.66 5.20 -6.89
C THR A 120 -3.13 6.49 -6.21
N PRO A 121 -2.64 7.67 -6.62
CA PRO A 121 -3.07 8.95 -6.04
C PRO A 121 -4.58 9.16 -6.10
N ASP A 122 -5.25 8.68 -7.15
CA ASP A 122 -6.70 8.84 -7.32
C ASP A 122 -7.52 8.19 -6.20
N THR A 123 -6.98 7.18 -5.53
CA THR A 123 -7.66 6.51 -4.40
C THR A 123 -7.00 6.79 -3.06
N VAL A 124 -5.72 7.13 -3.02
CA VAL A 124 -4.98 7.48 -1.79
C VAL A 124 -5.27 8.90 -1.32
N ASN A 125 -5.29 9.88 -2.25
CA ASN A 125 -5.52 11.28 -1.92
C ASN A 125 -6.90 11.50 -1.25
N PRO A 126 -8.03 10.99 -1.79
CA PRO A 126 -9.33 11.15 -1.14
C PRO A 126 -9.40 10.56 0.27
N VAL A 127 -8.71 9.44 0.54
CA VAL A 127 -8.60 8.88 1.90
C VAL A 127 -7.85 9.81 2.82
N SER A 128 -6.70 10.31 2.34
CA SER A 128 -5.86 11.24 3.11
C SER A 128 -6.58 12.57 3.39
N ASP A 129 -7.37 13.07 2.43
CA ASP A 129 -8.13 14.31 2.60
C ASP A 129 -9.25 14.15 3.62
N GLN A 130 -9.93 12.99 3.65
CA GLN A 130 -10.90 12.67 4.70
C GLN A 130 -10.23 12.58 6.07
N ALA A 131 -9.06 11.96 6.16
CA ALA A 131 -8.30 11.86 7.40
C ALA A 131 -7.84 13.24 7.88
N GLU A 132 -7.30 14.08 7.00
CA GLU A 132 -6.84 15.43 7.31
C GLU A 132 -8.00 16.31 7.82
N ALA A 133 -9.15 16.28 7.13
CA ALA A 133 -10.33 17.06 7.49
C ALA A 133 -10.91 16.68 8.86
N ASN A 134 -10.69 15.46 9.31
CA ASN A 134 -11.18 14.95 10.60
C ASN A 134 -10.08 14.86 11.68
N GLY A 135 -8.86 15.31 11.40
CA GLY A 135 -7.73 15.19 12.34
C GLY A 135 -7.36 13.74 12.69
N THR A 136 -7.69 12.78 11.80
CA THR A 136 -7.42 11.36 12.02
C THR A 136 -6.00 11.03 11.57
N PRO A 137 -5.16 10.38 12.40
CA PRO A 137 -3.83 9.93 12.00
C PRO A 137 -3.88 9.06 10.75
N CYS A 138 -3.09 9.40 9.72
CA CYS A 138 -3.13 8.69 8.44
C CYS A 138 -1.72 8.41 7.91
N ILE A 139 -1.52 7.19 7.43
CA ILE A 139 -0.26 6.76 6.79
C ILE A 139 -0.59 6.12 5.45
N THR A 140 0.10 6.57 4.39
CA THR A 140 -0.18 6.11 3.02
C THR A 140 1.10 5.78 2.25
N THR A 141 0.94 5.00 1.17
CA THR A 141 2.02 4.59 0.29
C THR A 141 1.52 4.20 -1.11
N ASP A 142 2.39 3.66 -1.96
CA ASP A 142 2.16 3.07 -3.29
C ASP A 142 1.89 4.09 -4.42
N CYS A 143 2.10 5.37 -4.20
CA CYS A 143 2.08 6.36 -5.28
C CYS A 143 3.22 7.38 -5.14
N PRO A 144 3.73 7.94 -6.26
CA PRO A 144 4.78 8.95 -6.18
C PRO A 144 4.39 10.12 -5.29
N TRP A 145 5.36 10.63 -4.52
CA TRP A 145 5.05 11.64 -3.52
C TRP A 145 4.54 12.97 -4.11
N GLN A 146 4.93 13.33 -5.33
CA GLN A 146 4.48 14.59 -5.95
C GLN A 146 2.99 14.61 -6.25
N PRO A 147 2.39 13.63 -6.96
CA PRO A 147 0.95 13.61 -7.14
C PRO A 147 0.18 13.44 -5.82
N TYR A 148 0.75 12.76 -4.82
CA TYR A 148 0.19 12.74 -3.48
C TYR A 148 0.18 14.14 -2.86
N PHE A 149 1.35 14.79 -2.78
CA PHE A 149 1.53 16.02 -2.03
C PHE A 149 0.92 17.24 -2.75
N PHE A 150 1.31 17.46 -4.00
CA PHE A 150 0.84 18.61 -4.76
C PHE A 150 -0.59 18.44 -5.27
N GLY A 151 -1.02 17.20 -5.56
CA GLY A 151 -2.40 16.89 -5.91
C GLY A 151 -3.41 17.22 -4.78
N ARG A 152 -2.94 17.24 -3.55
CA ARG A 152 -3.69 17.66 -2.35
C ARG A 152 -3.41 19.11 -1.93
N ASN A 153 -2.82 19.93 -2.81
CA ASN A 153 -2.44 21.31 -2.55
C ASN A 153 -1.45 21.49 -1.38
N GLY A 154 -0.60 20.49 -1.13
CA GLY A 154 0.44 20.54 -0.10
C GLY A 154 1.44 21.66 -0.34
N LYS A 155 1.79 22.39 0.72
CA LYS A 155 2.80 23.45 0.70
C LYS A 155 4.08 22.92 1.36
N PRO A 156 5.23 22.91 0.67
CA PRO A 156 6.46 22.26 1.14
C PRO A 156 6.93 22.68 2.54
N ASP A 157 6.73 23.94 2.90
CA ASP A 157 7.09 24.53 4.18
C ASP A 157 6.09 24.24 5.31
N GLN A 158 4.83 23.93 4.97
CA GLN A 158 3.76 23.66 5.93
C GLN A 158 3.48 22.17 6.11
N GLY A 159 3.37 21.41 5.00
CA GLY A 159 2.96 20.00 4.99
C GLY A 159 1.48 19.83 5.31
N PHE A 160 1.17 18.73 5.99
CA PHE A 160 -0.15 18.36 6.51
C PHE A 160 -0.08 18.19 8.03
N GLU A 161 -1.22 18.21 8.71
CA GLU A 161 -1.26 18.05 10.16
C GLU A 161 -1.31 16.58 10.58
N SER A 162 -2.17 15.77 9.95
CA SER A 162 -2.49 14.40 10.37
C SER A 162 -2.03 13.33 9.40
N THR A 163 -1.65 13.67 8.17
CA THR A 163 -1.39 12.69 7.11
C THR A 163 0.07 12.62 6.70
N TYR A 164 0.58 11.40 6.53
CA TYR A 164 1.98 11.09 6.23
C TYR A 164 2.07 10.08 5.08
N HIS A 165 3.12 10.20 4.27
CA HIS A 165 3.30 9.37 3.07
C HIS A 165 4.75 8.91 2.91
N PHE A 166 4.95 7.63 2.60
CA PHE A 166 6.28 7.10 2.28
C PHE A 166 6.25 6.37 0.94
N PHE A 167 6.95 6.90 -0.02
CA PHE A 167 7.16 6.30 -1.34
C PHE A 167 8.22 7.08 -2.11
N TRP A 168 8.71 6.54 -3.21
CA TRP A 168 9.62 7.22 -4.12
C TRP A 168 8.91 8.39 -4.86
N GLY A 169 9.69 9.21 -5.54
CA GLY A 169 9.19 10.36 -6.29
C GLY A 169 9.42 10.28 -7.79
N LEU A 170 8.88 11.26 -8.52
CA LEU A 170 9.06 11.35 -9.96
C LEU A 170 10.54 11.44 -10.34
N GLU A 171 11.35 12.15 -9.57
CA GLU A 171 12.78 12.23 -9.78
C GLU A 171 13.48 10.87 -9.71
N ASP A 172 12.98 9.96 -8.86
CA ASP A 172 13.55 8.63 -8.71
C ASP A 172 13.21 7.74 -9.90
N VAL A 173 11.94 7.73 -10.34
CA VAL A 173 11.52 6.92 -11.50
C VAL A 173 12.11 7.45 -12.80
N ILE A 174 12.22 8.75 -12.97
CA ILE A 174 12.89 9.37 -14.11
C ILE A 174 14.36 8.95 -14.14
N GLY A 175 15.07 9.08 -13.01
CA GLY A 175 16.45 8.65 -12.88
C GLY A 175 16.66 7.17 -13.16
N ALA A 176 15.77 6.30 -12.64
CA ALA A 176 15.81 4.87 -12.88
C ALA A 176 15.57 4.52 -14.36
N PHE A 177 14.61 5.17 -15.03
CA PHE A 177 14.32 4.94 -16.44
C PHE A 177 15.43 5.46 -17.36
N LEU A 178 15.97 6.65 -17.10
CA LEU A 178 17.12 7.17 -17.83
C LEU A 178 18.35 6.23 -17.71
N SER A 179 18.56 5.70 -16.51
CA SER A 179 19.62 4.72 -16.27
C SER A 179 19.40 3.42 -17.04
N LEU A 180 18.15 2.96 -17.18
CA LEU A 180 17.78 1.78 -17.91
C LEU A 180 17.93 1.97 -19.44
N TRP A 181 17.61 3.18 -19.97
CA TRP A 181 17.65 3.49 -21.40
C TRP A 181 19.03 3.84 -21.94
N GLY A 182 20.03 3.97 -21.10
CA GLY A 182 21.40 4.38 -21.47
C GLY A 182 22.14 3.39 -22.39
N ASN A 183 21.47 2.84 -23.39
CA ASN A 183 22.05 1.96 -24.40
C ASN A 183 22.44 2.76 -25.65
N PRO A 184 23.73 2.79 -26.06
CA PRO A 184 24.19 3.58 -27.21
C PRO A 184 23.63 3.13 -28.57
N ASN A 185 23.03 1.92 -28.62
CA ASN A 185 22.45 1.39 -29.84
C ASN A 185 20.96 1.70 -30.00
N VAL A 186 20.39 2.55 -29.13
CA VAL A 186 18.98 2.96 -29.15
C VAL A 186 18.92 4.46 -29.37
N ALA A 187 18.09 4.90 -30.33
CA ALA A 187 17.88 6.32 -30.57
C ALA A 187 17.17 6.96 -29.37
N GLN A 188 17.63 8.16 -29.00
CA GLN A 188 17.06 8.93 -27.88
C GLN A 188 15.71 9.59 -28.25
N LYS A 189 14.80 8.79 -28.83
CA LYS A 189 13.46 9.20 -29.25
C LYS A 189 12.42 8.42 -28.46
N VAL A 190 11.64 9.14 -27.67
CA VAL A 190 10.72 8.56 -26.68
C VAL A 190 9.27 8.91 -27.02
N GLY A 191 8.40 7.91 -27.08
CA GLY A 191 6.96 8.09 -27.09
C GLY A 191 6.40 8.04 -25.67
N GLY A 192 5.68 9.06 -25.24
CA GLY A 192 5.09 9.19 -23.92
C GLY A 192 3.60 8.84 -23.87
N LEU A 193 3.17 8.02 -22.95
CA LEU A 193 1.78 7.60 -22.71
C LEU A 193 1.37 7.99 -21.30
N PHE A 194 0.73 9.15 -21.17
CA PHE A 194 0.30 9.71 -19.91
C PHE A 194 -1.22 9.82 -19.84
N PRO A 195 -1.90 9.08 -18.96
CA PRO A 195 -3.35 9.16 -18.81
C PRO A 195 -3.80 10.51 -18.22
N ASN A 196 -5.08 10.85 -18.44
CA ASN A 196 -5.72 11.98 -17.78
C ASN A 196 -6.23 11.57 -16.39
N ASP A 197 -5.29 11.20 -15.52
CA ASP A 197 -5.47 10.92 -14.10
C ASP A 197 -4.40 11.66 -13.29
N ALA A 198 -4.43 11.56 -11.96
CA ALA A 198 -3.50 12.28 -11.10
C ALA A 198 -2.03 11.91 -11.36
N ASP A 199 -1.74 10.63 -11.58
CA ASP A 199 -0.39 10.18 -11.93
C ASP A 199 0.04 10.64 -13.32
N GLY A 200 -0.77 10.39 -14.34
CA GLY A 200 -0.43 10.73 -15.73
C GLY A 200 -0.23 12.22 -15.92
N ASN A 201 -1.03 13.03 -15.25
CA ASN A 201 -0.86 14.48 -15.23
C ASN A 201 0.47 14.88 -14.56
N ALA A 202 0.85 14.21 -13.47
CA ALA A 202 2.13 14.46 -12.80
C ALA A 202 3.34 13.96 -13.62
N TRP A 203 3.25 12.77 -14.23
CA TRP A 203 4.33 12.21 -15.06
C TRP A 203 4.58 13.05 -16.32
N GLY A 204 3.52 13.54 -16.96
CA GLY A 204 3.62 14.39 -18.14
C GLY A 204 3.69 15.89 -17.82
N ASP A 205 3.80 16.31 -16.57
CA ASP A 205 3.97 17.71 -16.21
C ASP A 205 5.28 18.26 -16.78
N ALA A 206 5.22 19.46 -17.41
CA ALA A 206 6.34 20.04 -18.13
C ALA A 206 7.54 20.37 -17.23
N GLU A 207 7.29 20.71 -15.96
CA GLU A 207 8.31 21.18 -15.02
C GLU A 207 8.81 20.10 -14.07
N ARG A 208 7.90 19.26 -13.59
CA ARG A 208 8.18 18.27 -12.53
C ARG A 208 8.16 16.82 -13.03
N GLY A 209 7.57 16.58 -14.20
CA GLY A 209 7.45 15.27 -14.82
C GLY A 209 8.61 14.93 -15.76
N PHE A 210 8.36 13.99 -16.65
CA PHE A 210 9.34 13.48 -17.61
C PHE A 210 9.85 14.50 -18.66
N PRO A 211 9.02 15.45 -19.17
CA PRO A 211 9.43 16.26 -20.33
C PRO A 211 10.75 17.00 -20.13
N ARG A 212 10.91 17.72 -19.02
CA ARG A 212 12.11 18.52 -18.77
C ARG A 212 13.37 17.67 -18.56
N PRO A 213 13.40 16.66 -17.66
CA PRO A 213 14.58 15.83 -17.47
C PRO A 213 14.98 15.03 -18.72
N LEU A 214 14.01 14.58 -19.53
CA LEU A 214 14.31 13.90 -20.80
C LEU A 214 15.03 14.84 -21.76
N LYS A 215 14.54 16.07 -21.90
CA LYS A 215 15.19 17.09 -22.74
C LYS A 215 16.60 17.40 -22.24
N GLU A 216 16.80 17.58 -20.95
CA GLU A 216 18.11 17.83 -20.33
C GLU A 216 19.08 16.66 -20.54
N ALA A 217 18.58 15.42 -20.57
CA ALA A 217 19.36 14.22 -20.87
C ALA A 217 19.52 13.93 -22.38
N GLY A 218 19.04 14.81 -23.27
CA GLY A 218 19.19 14.67 -24.72
C GLY A 218 18.13 13.82 -25.42
N TYR A 219 17.08 13.41 -24.71
CA TYR A 219 15.98 12.62 -25.30
C TYR A 219 14.91 13.53 -25.92
N ALA A 220 14.43 13.16 -27.10
CA ALA A 220 13.30 13.81 -27.78
C ALA A 220 12.00 13.09 -27.42
N LEU A 221 11.19 13.72 -26.57
CA LEU A 221 9.89 13.20 -26.16
C LEU A 221 8.80 13.61 -27.16
N THR A 222 8.06 12.62 -27.66
CA THR A 222 6.78 12.80 -28.37
C THR A 222 5.65 12.52 -27.38
N ASP A 223 4.96 13.58 -26.94
CA ASP A 223 3.80 13.51 -26.05
C ASP A 223 2.56 13.95 -26.82
N PRO A 224 1.69 13.03 -27.27
CA PRO A 224 0.45 13.39 -28.00
C PRO A 224 -0.65 13.99 -27.09
N GLY A 225 -0.35 14.25 -25.83
CA GLY A 225 -1.30 14.72 -24.85
C GLY A 225 -1.89 13.58 -24.00
N ARG A 226 -2.78 13.97 -23.09
CA ARG A 226 -3.38 13.03 -22.13
C ARG A 226 -4.49 12.21 -22.79
N TYR A 227 -4.41 10.88 -22.67
CA TYR A 227 -5.49 10.00 -23.04
C TYR A 227 -6.44 9.74 -21.87
N GLN A 228 -7.70 9.39 -22.12
CA GLN A 228 -8.63 9.02 -21.05
C GLN A 228 -8.36 7.60 -20.56
N PRO A 229 -8.30 7.35 -19.25
CA PRO A 229 -8.24 5.99 -18.71
C PRO A 229 -9.38 5.11 -19.22
N MET A 230 -9.13 3.83 -19.39
CA MET A 230 -10.03 2.85 -20.01
C MET A 230 -10.31 3.14 -21.51
N SER A 231 -9.34 3.72 -22.22
CA SER A 231 -9.41 3.93 -23.65
C SER A 231 -9.33 2.60 -24.43
N ASP A 232 -10.16 2.46 -25.45
CA ASP A 232 -10.15 1.34 -26.38
C ASP A 232 -9.41 1.64 -27.71
N ASP A 233 -8.92 2.88 -27.88
CA ASP A 233 -8.18 3.29 -29.09
C ASP A 233 -6.95 4.14 -28.74
N PHE A 234 -5.78 3.66 -29.19
CA PHE A 234 -4.48 4.31 -29.08
C PHE A 234 -3.86 4.63 -30.46
N SER A 235 -4.64 4.60 -31.53
CA SER A 235 -4.14 4.79 -32.89
C SER A 235 -3.45 6.12 -33.10
N ALA A 236 -3.94 7.19 -32.47
CA ALA A 236 -3.34 8.52 -32.55
C ALA A 236 -1.92 8.54 -31.94
N GLN A 237 -1.75 7.95 -30.74
CA GLN A 237 -0.46 7.85 -30.06
C GLN A 237 0.51 6.99 -30.85
N ILE A 238 0.07 5.83 -31.33
CA ILE A 238 0.89 4.93 -32.15
C ILE A 238 1.35 5.60 -33.44
N SER A 239 0.46 6.32 -34.12
CA SER A 239 0.79 7.06 -35.34
C SER A 239 1.83 8.15 -35.07
N ALA A 240 1.68 8.92 -33.99
CA ALA A 240 2.63 9.94 -33.59
C ALA A 240 4.02 9.34 -33.28
N PHE A 241 4.08 8.23 -32.55
CA PHE A 241 5.33 7.55 -32.22
C PHE A 241 6.04 7.01 -33.48
N LYS A 242 5.30 6.44 -34.41
CA LYS A 242 5.85 5.98 -35.70
C LYS A 242 6.40 7.14 -36.52
N ALA A 243 5.65 8.24 -36.62
CA ALA A 243 6.10 9.44 -37.33
C ALA A 243 7.36 10.06 -36.74
N ALA A 244 7.50 10.05 -35.42
CA ALA A 244 8.67 10.52 -34.70
C ALA A 244 9.87 9.53 -34.77
N GLY A 245 9.63 8.29 -35.16
CA GLY A 245 10.64 7.22 -35.10
C GLY A 245 11.02 6.90 -33.65
N ALA A 246 10.04 6.82 -32.75
CA ALA A 246 10.28 6.48 -31.36
C ALA A 246 10.81 5.05 -31.20
N GLU A 247 11.98 4.90 -30.62
CA GLU A 247 12.60 3.62 -30.28
C GLU A 247 12.38 3.24 -28.81
N ILE A 248 11.96 4.20 -28.00
CA ILE A 248 11.60 3.99 -26.60
C ILE A 248 10.13 4.38 -26.45
N VAL A 249 9.37 3.57 -25.73
CA VAL A 249 7.99 3.91 -25.30
C VAL A 249 7.93 3.88 -23.79
N THR A 250 7.40 4.93 -23.19
CA THR A 250 7.25 5.05 -21.74
C THR A 250 5.88 5.61 -21.34
N GLY A 251 5.53 5.45 -20.09
CA GLY A 251 4.29 5.96 -19.51
C GLY A 251 3.93 5.27 -18.21
N ASN A 252 2.76 5.62 -17.67
CA ASN A 252 2.21 5.02 -16.46
C ASN A 252 0.76 4.61 -16.68
N MET A 253 0.57 3.48 -17.30
CA MET A 253 -0.73 2.98 -17.74
C MET A 253 -1.34 1.99 -16.74
N ILE A 254 -2.65 1.98 -16.58
CA ILE A 254 -3.33 0.87 -15.90
C ILE A 254 -3.30 -0.39 -16.77
N PRO A 255 -3.42 -1.61 -16.18
CA PRO A 255 -3.32 -2.86 -16.91
C PRO A 255 -4.21 -2.98 -18.17
N PRO A 256 -5.51 -2.62 -18.15
CA PRO A 256 -6.36 -2.70 -19.34
C PRO A 256 -5.87 -1.81 -20.49
N ASP A 257 -5.47 -0.57 -20.18
CA ASP A 257 -5.01 0.40 -21.18
C ASP A 257 -3.71 -0.08 -21.87
N PHE A 258 -2.77 -0.60 -21.08
CA PHE A 258 -1.54 -1.14 -21.63
C PHE A 258 -1.78 -2.37 -22.52
N GLY A 259 -2.68 -3.26 -22.10
CA GLY A 259 -3.08 -4.42 -22.92
C GLY A 259 -3.63 -4.01 -24.28
N THR A 260 -4.52 -3.02 -24.30
CA THR A 260 -5.11 -2.45 -25.53
C THR A 260 -4.03 -1.76 -26.39
N PHE A 261 -3.26 -0.84 -25.80
CA PHE A 261 -2.16 -0.16 -26.50
C PHE A 261 -1.17 -1.16 -27.11
N TRP A 262 -0.68 -2.12 -26.34
CA TRP A 262 0.33 -3.05 -26.79
C TRP A 262 -0.15 -3.99 -27.89
N SER A 263 -1.45 -4.36 -27.85
CA SER A 263 -2.09 -5.11 -28.93
C SER A 263 -2.14 -4.29 -30.22
N GLN A 264 -2.64 -3.07 -30.16
CA GLN A 264 -2.76 -2.16 -31.32
C GLN A 264 -1.38 -1.74 -31.84
N ALA A 265 -0.38 -1.53 -30.98
CA ALA A 265 0.99 -1.24 -31.37
C ALA A 265 1.57 -2.35 -32.27
N GLY A 266 1.33 -3.61 -31.90
CA GLY A 266 1.72 -4.75 -32.72
C GLY A 266 1.00 -4.81 -34.06
N GLN A 267 -0.31 -4.62 -34.06
CA GLN A 267 -1.14 -4.62 -35.29
C GLN A 267 -0.75 -3.50 -36.27
N GLN A 268 -0.42 -2.33 -35.74
CA GLN A 268 -0.05 -1.15 -36.54
C GLN A 268 1.46 -1.10 -36.86
N GLY A 269 2.23 -2.12 -36.46
CA GLY A 269 3.65 -2.25 -36.78
C GLY A 269 4.57 -1.24 -36.09
N LEU A 270 4.21 -0.76 -34.90
CA LEU A 270 5.14 -0.02 -34.03
C LEU A 270 6.16 -1.02 -33.48
N LYS A 271 7.45 -0.71 -33.63
CA LYS A 271 8.56 -1.58 -33.22
C LYS A 271 9.56 -0.83 -32.32
N PRO A 272 9.19 -0.52 -31.08
CA PRO A 272 10.14 0.06 -30.13
C PRO A 272 11.20 -0.95 -29.76
N ARG A 273 12.37 -0.47 -29.37
CA ARG A 273 13.49 -1.30 -28.89
C ARG A 273 13.48 -1.43 -27.36
N ILE A 274 12.86 -0.45 -26.68
CA ILE A 274 12.66 -0.46 -25.24
C ILE A 274 11.22 -0.02 -24.95
N VAL A 275 10.53 -0.75 -24.09
CA VAL A 275 9.20 -0.36 -23.57
C VAL A 275 9.27 -0.43 -22.05
N THR A 276 9.10 0.73 -21.40
CA THR A 276 9.18 0.88 -19.95
C THR A 276 7.91 1.54 -19.45
N ILE A 277 7.03 0.76 -18.84
CA ILE A 277 5.70 1.23 -18.43
C ILE A 277 5.50 1.00 -16.93
N GLY A 278 5.19 2.09 -16.25
CA GLY A 278 4.77 2.05 -14.84
C GLY A 278 3.34 1.52 -14.67
N LYS A 279 2.99 1.17 -13.44
CA LYS A 279 1.71 0.57 -13.03
C LYS A 279 1.41 -0.79 -13.68
N ALA A 280 1.14 -0.84 -14.99
CA ALA A 280 0.68 -2.07 -15.65
C ALA A 280 1.68 -3.22 -15.52
N LEU A 281 2.96 -2.94 -15.67
CA LEU A 281 4.00 -3.97 -15.68
C LEU A 281 4.53 -4.34 -14.29
N LEU A 282 3.91 -3.84 -13.22
CA LEU A 282 4.19 -4.26 -11.84
C LEU A 282 3.67 -5.68 -11.54
N PHE A 283 2.67 -6.14 -12.30
CA PHE A 283 1.90 -7.34 -11.98
C PHE A 283 2.27 -8.51 -12.89
N PRO A 284 2.75 -9.63 -12.34
CA PRO A 284 3.07 -10.85 -13.12
C PRO A 284 1.88 -11.36 -13.92
N SER A 285 0.65 -11.21 -13.43
CA SER A 285 -0.57 -11.61 -14.12
C SER A 285 -0.78 -10.87 -15.43
N VAL A 286 -0.47 -9.58 -15.47
CA VAL A 286 -0.53 -8.75 -16.68
C VAL A 286 0.50 -9.26 -17.71
N VAL A 287 1.74 -9.43 -17.29
CA VAL A 287 2.81 -9.90 -18.18
C VAL A 287 2.52 -11.30 -18.70
N ALA A 288 2.00 -12.19 -17.86
CA ALA A 288 1.59 -13.53 -18.27
C ALA A 288 0.47 -13.51 -19.33
N SER A 289 -0.50 -12.57 -19.23
CA SER A 289 -1.59 -12.42 -20.21
C SER A 289 -1.09 -11.99 -21.61
N LEU A 290 0.07 -11.33 -21.68
CA LEU A 290 0.70 -10.91 -22.94
C LEU A 290 1.50 -12.03 -23.62
N GLY A 291 1.70 -13.17 -22.92
CA GLY A 291 2.50 -14.29 -23.44
C GLY A 291 3.94 -13.87 -23.74
N ASP A 292 4.45 -14.30 -24.89
CA ASP A 292 5.84 -13.97 -25.32
C ASP A 292 6.05 -12.47 -25.53
N ARG A 293 4.99 -11.70 -25.81
CA ARG A 293 5.05 -10.24 -25.96
C ARG A 293 5.22 -9.50 -24.66
N GLY A 294 5.10 -10.16 -23.51
CA GLY A 294 5.41 -9.63 -22.20
C GLY A 294 6.89 -9.71 -21.84
N ILE A 295 7.67 -10.54 -22.57
CA ILE A 295 9.10 -10.69 -22.34
C ILE A 295 9.84 -9.52 -23.00
N GLY A 296 10.81 -8.94 -22.28
CA GLY A 296 11.56 -7.77 -22.73
C GLY A 296 10.94 -6.43 -22.30
N LEU A 297 9.71 -6.43 -21.80
CA LEU A 297 9.09 -5.21 -21.22
C LEU A 297 9.76 -4.87 -19.89
N SER A 298 9.82 -3.57 -19.56
CA SER A 298 10.50 -3.07 -18.38
C SER A 298 9.60 -2.16 -17.54
N SER A 299 9.95 -2.01 -16.27
CA SER A 299 9.20 -1.17 -15.31
C SER A 299 10.10 -0.72 -14.18
N GLU A 300 9.58 0.17 -13.35
CA GLU A 300 10.13 0.45 -12.03
C GLU A 300 10.01 -0.76 -11.11
N ILE A 301 10.96 -0.90 -10.19
CA ILE A 301 10.96 -1.94 -9.15
C ILE A 301 11.16 -1.28 -7.79
N TRP A 302 10.11 -1.24 -7.01
CA TRP A 302 10.09 -0.64 -5.68
C TRP A 302 10.23 -1.67 -4.56
N TRP A 303 9.94 -2.94 -4.86
CA TRP A 303 10.20 -4.06 -3.98
C TRP A 303 10.29 -5.36 -4.77
N SER A 304 11.17 -6.25 -4.33
CA SER A 304 11.33 -7.60 -4.87
C SER A 304 11.97 -8.51 -3.81
N PRO A 305 11.97 -9.84 -4.02
CA PRO A 305 12.71 -10.78 -3.15
C PRO A 305 14.19 -10.45 -2.97
N ASN A 306 14.79 -9.74 -3.94
CA ASN A 306 16.21 -9.39 -3.94
C ASN A 306 16.53 -8.09 -3.19
N HIS A 307 15.53 -7.38 -2.62
CA HIS A 307 15.77 -6.22 -1.79
C HIS A 307 16.43 -6.65 -0.47
N PRO A 308 17.54 -6.00 -0.04
CA PRO A 308 18.32 -6.43 1.12
C PRO A 308 17.72 -5.96 2.46
N PHE A 309 16.39 -5.92 2.55
CA PHE A 309 15.67 -5.43 3.71
C PHE A 309 14.93 -6.56 4.42
N SER A 310 14.58 -6.32 5.68
CA SER A 310 13.86 -7.26 6.52
C SER A 310 12.76 -6.55 7.30
N SER A 311 11.69 -7.29 7.58
CA SER A 311 10.57 -6.82 8.40
C SER A 311 11.00 -6.55 9.85
N SER A 312 10.70 -5.37 10.35
CA SER A 312 10.80 -5.02 11.78
C SER A 312 9.70 -5.66 12.63
N LEU A 313 8.66 -6.18 11.99
CA LEU A 313 7.48 -6.75 12.65
C LEU A 313 7.58 -8.27 12.77
N THR A 314 8.06 -8.97 11.74
CA THR A 314 8.14 -10.45 11.71
C THR A 314 9.58 -10.97 11.68
N GLY A 315 10.57 -10.14 11.35
CA GLY A 315 11.98 -10.54 11.15
C GLY A 315 12.25 -11.20 9.80
N GLU A 316 11.23 -11.41 8.95
CA GLU A 316 11.39 -12.04 7.65
C GLU A 316 12.15 -11.12 6.68
N SER A 317 13.01 -11.70 5.85
CA SER A 317 13.62 -11.01 4.72
C SER A 317 12.60 -10.81 3.59
N SER A 318 12.91 -9.91 2.64
CA SER A 318 12.09 -9.72 1.43
C SER A 318 11.90 -11.04 0.66
N GLN A 319 12.94 -11.87 0.58
CA GLN A 319 12.85 -13.19 -0.03
C GLN A 319 11.87 -14.12 0.71
N GLN A 320 11.97 -14.21 2.03
CA GLN A 320 11.09 -15.06 2.83
C GLN A 320 9.62 -14.64 2.73
N LEU A 321 9.35 -13.33 2.74
CA LEU A 321 7.99 -12.79 2.58
C LEU A 321 7.42 -13.13 1.21
N ALA A 322 8.19 -12.94 0.13
CA ALA A 322 7.77 -13.28 -1.23
C ALA A 322 7.51 -14.78 -1.40
N GLU A 323 8.42 -15.63 -0.92
CA GLU A 323 8.25 -17.09 -0.96
C GLU A 323 7.06 -17.55 -0.14
N GLY A 324 6.81 -16.91 1.00
CA GLY A 324 5.63 -17.16 1.84
C GLY A 324 4.33 -16.91 1.08
N TYR A 325 4.25 -15.78 0.36
CA TYR A 325 3.12 -15.47 -0.51
C TYR A 325 2.94 -16.52 -1.61
N VAL A 326 4.02 -16.87 -2.32
CA VAL A 326 3.97 -17.85 -3.40
C VAL A 326 3.48 -19.21 -2.89
N ARG A 327 3.96 -19.67 -1.72
CA ARG A 327 3.50 -20.92 -1.10
C ARG A 327 2.04 -20.89 -0.69
N ALA A 328 1.58 -19.76 -0.14
CA ALA A 328 0.21 -19.64 0.37
C ALA A 328 -0.83 -19.46 -0.73
N SER A 329 -0.49 -18.70 -1.80
CA SER A 329 -1.43 -18.32 -2.86
C SER A 329 -1.33 -19.14 -4.13
N ASN A 330 -0.22 -19.86 -4.33
CA ASN A 330 0.18 -20.48 -5.60
C ASN A 330 0.25 -19.48 -6.77
N ARG A 331 0.56 -18.21 -6.48
CA ARG A 331 0.71 -17.11 -7.44
C ARG A 331 2.11 -16.55 -7.37
N PRO A 332 2.65 -15.97 -8.46
CA PRO A 332 3.90 -15.20 -8.41
C PRO A 332 3.76 -14.02 -7.43
N TRP A 333 4.87 -13.67 -6.78
CA TRP A 333 4.91 -12.46 -5.93
C TRP A 333 4.65 -11.19 -6.75
N THR A 334 4.20 -10.14 -6.09
CA THR A 334 3.94 -8.83 -6.68
C THR A 334 4.51 -7.72 -5.79
N GLN A 335 4.88 -6.59 -6.38
CA GLN A 335 5.59 -5.50 -5.68
C GLN A 335 4.82 -4.89 -4.51
N PRO A 336 3.48 -4.70 -4.55
CA PRO A 336 2.72 -4.16 -3.42
C PRO A 336 2.84 -4.96 -2.12
N ILE A 337 3.29 -6.22 -2.15
CA ILE A 337 3.48 -7.05 -0.94
C ILE A 337 4.37 -6.34 0.08
N GLY A 338 5.54 -5.86 -0.35
CA GLY A 338 6.50 -5.20 0.55
C GLY A 338 5.94 -3.94 1.19
N PHE A 339 5.32 -3.09 0.39
CA PHE A 339 4.80 -1.80 0.87
C PHE A 339 3.58 -1.94 1.77
N LYS A 340 2.67 -2.86 1.46
CA LYS A 340 1.55 -3.17 2.37
C LYS A 340 2.03 -3.76 3.69
N HIS A 341 3.04 -4.61 3.66
CA HIS A 341 3.66 -5.11 4.88
C HIS A 341 4.30 -3.95 5.68
N ALA A 342 5.11 -3.11 5.02
CA ALA A 342 5.76 -1.95 5.64
C ALA A 342 4.77 -0.97 6.26
N LEU A 343 3.60 -0.78 5.65
CA LEU A 343 2.54 0.07 6.17
C LEU A 343 2.13 -0.35 7.59
N PHE A 344 1.98 -1.65 7.83
CA PHE A 344 1.67 -2.17 9.16
C PHE A 344 2.88 -2.27 10.10
N GLU A 345 4.11 -2.33 9.57
CA GLU A 345 5.32 -2.15 10.38
C GLU A 345 5.34 -0.75 11.02
N VAL A 346 5.05 0.28 10.20
CA VAL A 346 4.97 1.67 10.67
C VAL A 346 3.83 1.85 11.68
N VAL A 347 2.65 1.29 11.42
CA VAL A 347 1.51 1.33 12.36
C VAL A 347 1.91 0.70 13.70
N ALA A 348 2.50 -0.48 13.70
CA ALA A 348 2.89 -1.16 14.95
C ALA A 348 3.98 -0.39 15.72
N ASP A 349 4.92 0.24 15.01
CA ASP A 349 5.95 1.09 15.62
C ASP A 349 5.33 2.35 16.26
N VAL A 350 4.40 2.99 15.56
CA VAL A 350 3.64 4.15 16.07
C VAL A 350 2.87 3.78 17.32
N VAL A 351 2.16 2.66 17.33
CA VAL A 351 1.42 2.16 18.50
C VAL A 351 2.36 1.91 19.68
N ARG A 352 3.57 1.38 19.47
CA ARG A 352 4.58 1.18 20.54
C ARG A 352 5.04 2.50 21.16
N ARG A 353 5.13 3.58 20.40
CA ARG A 353 5.78 4.84 20.79
C ARG A 353 4.85 5.98 21.16
N ALA A 354 3.58 5.93 20.79
CA ALA A 354 2.62 6.96 21.15
C ALA A 354 2.50 7.09 22.68
N ALA A 355 2.58 8.32 23.17
CA ALA A 355 2.51 8.58 24.61
C ALA A 355 1.11 8.29 25.17
N ASP A 356 0.08 8.58 24.39
CA ASP A 356 -1.32 8.26 24.67
C ASP A 356 -2.01 7.79 23.39
N LEU A 357 -2.50 6.57 23.40
CA LEU A 357 -3.21 5.97 22.27
C LEU A 357 -4.68 6.37 22.17
N GLY A 358 -5.23 7.03 23.21
CA GLY A 358 -6.56 7.61 23.19
C GLY A 358 -6.63 9.01 22.56
N GLU A 359 -5.47 9.63 22.32
CA GLU A 359 -5.37 11.01 21.82
C GLU A 359 -4.78 11.04 20.40
N PRO A 360 -5.54 11.42 19.35
CA PRO A 360 -5.06 11.48 17.98
C PRO A 360 -3.77 12.30 17.82
N ALA A 361 -3.64 13.42 18.52
CA ALA A 361 -2.45 14.27 18.49
C ALA A 361 -1.19 13.53 18.96
N SER A 362 -1.31 12.64 19.94
CA SER A 362 -0.20 11.81 20.42
C SER A 362 0.22 10.75 19.39
N ILE A 363 -0.75 10.16 18.69
CA ILE A 363 -0.50 9.22 17.61
C ILE A 363 0.19 9.94 16.43
N ILE A 364 -0.30 11.11 16.03
CA ILE A 364 0.30 11.95 14.98
C ILE A 364 1.75 12.32 15.34
N GLU A 365 2.01 12.69 16.59
CA GLU A 365 3.36 12.99 17.04
C GLU A 365 4.28 11.75 16.99
N ALA A 366 3.75 10.57 17.30
CA ALA A 366 4.50 9.32 17.15
C ALA A 366 4.78 9.01 15.67
N ILE A 367 3.83 9.27 14.76
CA ILE A 367 4.07 9.15 13.31
C ILE A 367 5.17 10.12 12.90
N ARG A 368 5.07 11.38 13.25
CA ARG A 368 6.03 12.42 12.88
C ARG A 368 7.47 12.10 13.31
N LYS A 369 7.63 11.40 14.41
CA LYS A 369 8.93 10.98 14.95
C LYS A 369 9.40 9.61 14.45
N THR A 370 8.73 9.01 13.49
CA THR A 370 9.15 7.71 12.96
C THR A 370 10.52 7.82 12.29
N ASN A 371 11.42 6.95 12.73
CA ASN A 371 12.73 6.71 12.13
C ASN A 371 13.05 5.23 12.33
N MET A 372 12.70 4.41 11.34
CA MET A 372 12.80 2.96 11.44
C MET A 372 13.25 2.33 10.12
N LYS A 373 13.73 1.09 10.21
CA LYS A 373 13.97 0.24 9.04
C LYS A 373 12.75 -0.66 8.84
N THR A 374 12.32 -0.76 7.59
CA THR A 374 11.21 -1.61 7.16
C THR A 374 11.65 -2.55 6.05
N ILE A 375 10.77 -3.46 5.65
CA ILE A 375 11.02 -4.39 4.53
C ILE A 375 11.14 -3.69 3.17
N VAL A 376 10.84 -2.39 3.08
CA VAL A 376 11.02 -1.55 1.88
C VAL A 376 12.16 -0.54 2.03
N GLY A 377 12.94 -0.64 3.11
CA GLY A 377 14.03 0.28 3.43
C GLY A 377 13.68 1.22 4.60
N PRO A 378 14.44 2.30 4.77
CA PRO A 378 14.22 3.24 5.87
C PRO A 378 12.95 4.08 5.65
N VAL A 379 12.22 4.31 6.74
CA VAL A 379 11.10 5.28 6.83
C VAL A 379 11.46 6.31 7.90
N ASP A 380 11.76 7.53 7.47
CA ASP A 380 12.23 8.63 8.33
C ASP A 380 11.74 9.97 7.75
N TRP A 381 10.64 10.50 8.29
CA TRP A 381 10.06 11.75 7.78
C TRP A 381 10.92 12.99 8.02
N SER A 382 11.95 12.90 8.88
CA SER A 382 12.89 14.00 9.06
C SER A 382 13.83 14.21 7.87
N LYS A 383 13.92 13.21 6.97
CA LYS A 383 14.78 13.18 5.78
C LYS A 383 14.02 13.29 4.45
N GLY A 384 12.74 13.59 4.52
CA GLY A 384 11.90 13.69 3.34
C GLY A 384 12.16 14.93 2.50
N PRO A 385 11.70 14.94 1.23
CA PRO A 385 11.84 16.07 0.33
C PRO A 385 10.95 17.26 0.73
N VAL A 386 9.85 16.98 1.42
CA VAL A 386 8.90 17.94 1.99
C VAL A 386 8.38 17.40 3.31
N LYS A 387 7.74 18.26 4.13
CA LYS A 387 7.11 17.79 5.37
C LYS A 387 6.07 16.70 5.10
N ASN A 388 5.96 15.74 6.02
CA ASN A 388 5.02 14.60 5.99
C ASN A 388 5.29 13.58 4.87
N VAL A 389 6.39 13.71 4.14
CA VAL A 389 6.80 12.77 3.09
C VAL A 389 8.18 12.22 3.39
N THR A 390 8.37 10.93 3.19
CA THR A 390 9.72 10.32 3.13
C THR A 390 9.85 9.44 1.90
N LYS A 391 11.07 9.28 1.40
CA LYS A 391 11.33 8.50 0.18
C LYS A 391 11.81 7.11 0.53
N THR A 392 11.45 6.16 -0.32
CA THR A 392 11.95 4.79 -0.30
C THR A 392 12.82 4.52 -1.53
N PRO A 393 13.74 3.54 -1.48
CA PRO A 393 14.56 3.17 -2.62
C PRO A 393 13.73 2.75 -3.83
N LEU A 394 14.24 3.06 -5.03
CA LEU A 394 13.65 2.65 -6.30
C LEU A 394 14.75 2.19 -7.25
N VAL A 395 14.52 1.08 -7.94
CA VAL A 395 15.35 0.59 -9.04
C VAL A 395 14.49 0.33 -10.27
N ALA A 396 15.08 -0.11 -11.38
CA ALA A 396 14.32 -0.52 -12.55
C ALA A 396 14.82 -1.87 -13.10
N GLY A 397 13.94 -2.52 -13.84
CA GLY A 397 14.27 -3.83 -14.36
C GLY A 397 13.36 -4.26 -15.51
N GLN A 398 13.54 -5.49 -15.92
CA GLN A 398 12.94 -6.05 -17.12
C GLN A 398 12.37 -7.43 -16.86
N TRP A 399 11.23 -7.71 -17.46
CA TRP A 399 10.65 -9.03 -17.51
C TRP A 399 11.43 -9.90 -18.47
N GLN A 400 12.14 -10.87 -17.93
CA GLN A 400 13.00 -11.79 -18.69
C GLN A 400 12.51 -13.22 -18.54
N ARG A 401 12.83 -14.06 -19.53
CA ARG A 401 12.55 -15.50 -19.44
C ARG A 401 13.62 -16.16 -18.59
N ALA A 402 13.23 -16.71 -17.45
CA ALA A 402 14.05 -17.53 -16.59
C ALA A 402 13.28 -18.82 -16.24
N ASN A 403 13.91 -19.97 -16.36
CA ASN A 403 13.29 -21.28 -16.06
C ASN A 403 11.92 -21.51 -16.74
N GLY A 404 11.76 -21.01 -17.98
CA GLY A 404 10.52 -21.11 -18.74
C GLY A 404 9.39 -20.16 -18.34
N LYS A 405 9.61 -19.30 -17.33
CA LYS A 405 8.63 -18.31 -16.83
C LYS A 405 9.13 -16.88 -17.04
N ALA A 406 8.20 -15.93 -17.00
CA ALA A 406 8.56 -14.51 -16.95
C ALA A 406 8.96 -14.16 -15.51
N GLU A 407 10.14 -13.60 -15.33
CA GLU A 407 10.65 -13.13 -14.04
C GLU A 407 11.08 -11.67 -14.19
N LEU A 408 10.78 -10.85 -13.18
CA LEU A 408 11.18 -9.44 -13.12
C LEU A 408 12.59 -9.35 -12.55
N VAL A 409 13.55 -8.98 -13.42
CA VAL A 409 14.98 -8.93 -13.11
C VAL A 409 15.41 -7.47 -12.97
N ILE A 410 16.03 -7.12 -11.86
CA ILE A 410 16.63 -5.79 -11.66
C ILE A 410 17.81 -5.64 -12.63
N THR A 411 17.75 -4.66 -13.51
CA THR A 411 18.78 -4.44 -14.55
C THR A 411 19.56 -3.13 -14.36
N THR A 412 19.09 -2.27 -13.46
CA THR A 412 19.82 -1.08 -13.04
C THR A 412 19.45 -0.70 -11.60
N ASN A 413 20.43 -0.24 -10.83
CA ASN A 413 20.29 0.19 -9.44
C ASN A 413 20.98 1.53 -9.16
N LYS A 414 21.20 2.35 -10.18
CA LYS A 414 21.94 3.63 -9.99
C LYS A 414 21.27 4.58 -9.00
N THR A 415 19.94 4.49 -8.86
CA THR A 415 19.15 5.28 -7.92
C THR A 415 19.15 4.71 -6.49
N ALA A 416 19.47 3.42 -6.32
CA ALA A 416 19.54 2.73 -5.03
C ALA A 416 20.62 1.63 -5.08
N PRO A 417 21.92 1.98 -4.98
CA PRO A 417 23.05 1.06 -5.19
C PRO A 417 23.10 -0.11 -4.19
N GLU A 418 22.44 -0.01 -3.06
CA GLU A 418 22.33 -1.07 -2.05
C GLU A 418 21.50 -2.27 -2.52
N ILE A 419 20.65 -2.11 -3.56
CA ILE A 419 19.83 -3.18 -4.11
C ILE A 419 20.61 -3.86 -5.25
N PRO A 420 20.84 -5.18 -5.20
CA PRO A 420 21.70 -5.86 -6.17
C PRO A 420 21.05 -5.96 -7.55
N VAL A 421 21.85 -5.73 -8.59
CA VAL A 421 21.47 -6.00 -9.99
C VAL A 421 21.51 -7.51 -10.24
N GLY A 422 20.49 -8.03 -10.92
CA GLY A 422 20.34 -9.46 -11.25
C GLY A 422 20.61 -9.81 -12.71
N GLY A 423 20.73 -8.82 -13.60
CA GLY A 423 20.95 -9.04 -15.03
C GLY A 423 21.15 -7.76 -15.81
N GLU A 424 21.18 -7.89 -17.13
CA GLU A 424 21.32 -6.77 -18.07
C GLU A 424 20.02 -6.57 -18.86
N LEU A 425 19.77 -5.32 -19.30
CA LEU A 425 18.67 -4.99 -20.20
C LEU A 425 18.90 -5.64 -21.56
N LYS A 426 17.88 -6.32 -22.07
CA LYS A 426 17.84 -6.89 -23.43
C LYS A 426 16.90 -6.05 -24.29
N LEU A 427 17.34 -5.69 -25.51
CA LEU A 427 16.48 -4.97 -26.45
C LEU A 427 15.40 -5.89 -27.01
N LEU A 428 14.21 -5.32 -27.32
CA LEU A 428 13.09 -6.00 -27.97
C LEU A 428 13.41 -6.35 -29.43
#